data_a1cbda7e37f4661da55b5c03e4a8c960
#
_entry.id   a1cbda7e37f4661da55b5c03e4a8c960
#
_cell.length_a   1.000
_cell.length_b   1.000
_cell.length_c   1.000
_cell.angle_alpha   90.00
_cell.angle_beta   90.00
_cell.angle_gamma   90.00
#
_symmetry.space_group_name_H-M   'P 1'
#
loop_
_entity.id
_entity.type
_entity.pdbx_description
1 polymer ?
#
loop_
_entity_poly.entity_id
_entity_poly.type
_entity_poly.pdbx_seq_one_letter_code
_entity_poly.pdbx_strand_id
1 'polypeptide(L)'
;MTRMMDVVPVSFRTTLPLFDRVLDEWFYPYPVTYSAECVNWVPASDIAETSREYIVSMETPGIDMNKTEVTFAKGILTVKGEKVKESRDDECCHCAERYSGSFERSFQISEKVDGDKIDATYKDGILKVVLPKTEESSVKKIEIH
;
A
#
# COMPACT_ATOMS: atom_id res chain seq x y z
N MET A 1 -7.12 24.83 -29.31
CA MET A 1 -6.73 23.43 -29.61
C MET A 1 -5.26 23.31 -29.24
N THR A 2 -4.98 23.03 -27.94
CA THR A 2 -3.62 23.00 -27.40
C THR A 2 -3.14 21.55 -27.46
N ARG A 3 -2.06 21.36 -28.24
CA ARG A 3 -1.44 20.05 -28.49
C ARG A 3 -0.76 19.59 -27.20
N MET A 4 -1.22 18.46 -26.69
CA MET A 4 -0.60 17.74 -25.58
C MET A 4 0.83 17.38 -25.99
N MET A 5 1.84 17.95 -25.32
CA MET A 5 3.23 17.50 -25.45
C MET A 5 3.36 16.22 -24.60
N ASP A 6 3.51 15.08 -25.27
CA ASP A 6 3.87 13.82 -24.63
C ASP A 6 5.27 13.94 -24.04
N VAL A 7 5.33 14.06 -22.72
CA VAL A 7 6.60 13.93 -21.99
C VAL A 7 6.92 12.44 -21.92
N VAL A 8 7.68 11.97 -22.88
CA VAL A 8 8.22 10.62 -22.86
C VAL A 8 9.29 10.56 -21.77
N PRO A 9 9.22 9.65 -20.79
CA PRO A 9 10.31 9.48 -19.84
C PRO A 9 11.59 9.12 -20.60
N VAL A 10 12.67 9.87 -20.33
CA VAL A 10 13.98 9.62 -20.92
C VAL A 10 14.53 8.33 -20.31
N SER A 11 14.15 7.20 -20.86
CA SER A 11 14.88 5.97 -20.67
C SER A 11 16.23 6.11 -21.33
N PHE A 12 17.31 5.81 -20.62
CA PHE A 12 18.67 5.75 -21.14
C PHE A 12 18.71 4.74 -22.30
N ARG A 13 18.51 5.19 -23.51
CA ARG A 13 18.71 4.40 -24.72
C ARG A 13 20.17 4.46 -25.11
N THR A 14 20.89 3.43 -24.72
CA THR A 14 22.17 3.13 -25.37
C THR A 14 21.90 2.69 -26.82
N THR A 15 22.58 3.32 -27.74
CA THR A 15 22.48 3.21 -29.18
C THR A 15 22.86 1.82 -29.73
N LEU A 16 21.87 0.92 -29.81
CA LEU A 16 21.88 -0.23 -30.72
C LEU A 16 20.48 -0.41 -31.33
N PRO A 17 20.16 0.33 -32.38
CA PRO A 17 18.78 0.47 -32.89
C PRO A 17 18.18 -0.81 -33.48
N LEU A 18 18.95 -1.84 -33.76
CA LEU A 18 18.47 -3.12 -34.32
C LEU A 18 18.11 -4.14 -33.26
N PHE A 19 18.83 -4.17 -32.17
CA PHE A 19 18.59 -5.12 -31.10
C PHE A 19 17.36 -4.75 -30.23
N ASP A 20 17.14 -3.46 -30.02
CA ASP A 20 15.96 -2.93 -29.29
C ASP A 20 14.64 -3.27 -30.02
N ARG A 21 14.60 -3.17 -31.36
CA ARG A 21 13.38 -3.53 -32.13
C ARG A 21 13.05 -5.01 -32.07
N VAL A 22 14.03 -5.88 -32.04
CA VAL A 22 13.82 -7.33 -31.96
C VAL A 22 13.36 -7.74 -30.56
N LEU A 23 13.89 -7.10 -29.51
CA LEU A 23 13.45 -7.35 -28.14
C LEU A 23 12.05 -6.81 -27.87
N ASP A 24 11.71 -5.60 -28.35
CA ASP A 24 10.38 -5.03 -28.21
C ASP A 24 9.31 -5.89 -28.92
N GLU A 25 9.63 -6.47 -30.08
CA GLU A 25 8.70 -7.31 -30.85
C GLU A 25 8.52 -8.73 -30.25
N TRP A 26 9.52 -9.24 -29.53
CA TRP A 26 9.49 -10.58 -28.93
C TRP A 26 8.99 -10.60 -27.48
N PHE A 27 9.27 -9.57 -26.69
CA PHE A 27 8.93 -9.53 -25.28
C PHE A 27 7.70 -8.67 -24.95
N TYR A 28 7.28 -7.78 -25.87
CA TYR A 28 6.06 -6.95 -25.69
C TYR A 28 5.18 -7.03 -26.96
N PRO A 29 4.53 -8.19 -27.21
CA PRO A 29 3.67 -8.36 -28.39
C PRO A 29 2.37 -7.53 -28.34
N TYR A 30 2.12 -6.81 -27.26
CA TYR A 30 0.94 -5.96 -27.12
C TYR A 30 1.32 -4.54 -26.72
N PRO A 31 0.71 -3.52 -27.37
CA PRO A 31 0.80 -2.17 -26.84
C PRO A 31 0.21 -2.18 -25.44
N VAL A 32 1.05 -1.96 -24.43
CA VAL A 32 0.58 -1.73 -23.06
C VAL A 32 -0.09 -0.37 -23.09
N THR A 33 -1.37 -0.35 -23.45
CA THR A 33 -2.24 0.78 -23.17
C THR A 33 -2.41 0.78 -21.66
N TYR A 34 -1.66 1.63 -20.99
CA TYR A 34 -1.98 2.01 -19.62
C TYR A 34 -3.31 2.78 -19.67
N SER A 35 -4.42 2.05 -19.67
CA SER A 35 -5.67 2.65 -19.25
C SER A 35 -5.41 3.06 -17.80
N ALA A 36 -5.60 4.33 -17.51
CA ALA A 36 -5.57 4.87 -16.15
C ALA A 36 -6.81 4.40 -15.35
N GLU A 37 -7.18 3.13 -15.51
CA GLU A 37 -8.16 2.47 -14.67
C GLU A 37 -7.47 2.20 -13.34
N CYS A 38 -7.98 2.86 -12.32
CA CYS A 38 -7.77 2.71 -10.89
C CYS A 38 -6.89 1.50 -10.53
N VAL A 39 -5.57 1.66 -10.63
CA VAL A 39 -4.68 0.72 -9.99
C VAL A 39 -4.97 0.88 -8.50
N ASN A 40 -5.66 -0.09 -7.91
CA ASN A 40 -5.88 -0.12 -6.48
C ASN A 40 -4.51 -0.01 -5.82
N TRP A 41 -4.26 1.13 -5.21
CA TRP A 41 -3.03 1.33 -4.46
C TRP A 41 -2.98 0.35 -3.30
N VAL A 42 -1.90 -0.43 -3.24
CA VAL A 42 -1.65 -1.39 -2.17
C VAL A 42 -0.49 -0.85 -1.34
N PRO A 43 -0.75 -0.24 -0.17
CA PRO A 43 0.31 0.25 0.71
C PRO A 43 1.25 -0.85 1.14
N ALA A 44 2.56 -0.61 1.06
CA ALA A 44 3.57 -1.49 1.63
C ALA A 44 3.37 -1.62 3.14
N SER A 45 3.48 -2.83 3.67
CA SER A 45 3.14 -3.11 5.06
C SER A 45 4.03 -4.20 5.63
N ASP A 46 4.49 -3.99 6.86
CA ASP A 46 5.23 -4.95 7.65
C ASP A 46 4.39 -5.42 8.83
N ILE A 47 4.52 -6.69 9.19
CA ILE A 47 3.92 -7.27 10.39
C ILE A 47 5.05 -7.86 11.23
N ALA A 48 5.16 -7.40 12.46
CA ALA A 48 6.05 -7.93 13.46
C ALA A 48 5.26 -8.54 14.62
N GLU A 49 5.80 -9.58 15.22
CA GLU A 49 5.23 -10.23 16.39
C GLU A 49 6.26 -10.25 17.53
N THR A 50 5.82 -9.85 18.72
CA THR A 50 6.57 -9.99 19.96
C THR A 50 5.90 -11.00 20.88
N SER A 51 6.49 -11.24 22.07
CA SER A 51 5.83 -12.07 23.09
C SER A 51 4.51 -11.49 23.61
N ARG A 52 4.29 -10.16 23.45
CA ARG A 52 3.17 -9.44 24.06
C ARG A 52 2.18 -8.85 23.05
N GLU A 53 2.62 -8.59 21.83
CA GLU A 53 1.82 -7.84 20.86
C GLU A 53 2.17 -8.18 19.41
N TYR A 54 1.23 -7.92 18.50
CA TYR A 54 1.49 -7.78 17.07
C TYR A 54 1.60 -6.31 16.71
N ILE A 55 2.47 -5.99 15.78
CA ILE A 55 2.70 -4.62 15.31
C ILE A 55 2.57 -4.64 13.79
N VAL A 56 1.61 -3.88 13.26
CA VAL A 56 1.44 -3.68 11.82
C VAL A 56 1.88 -2.27 11.49
N SER A 57 2.86 -2.12 10.60
CA SER A 57 3.35 -0.83 10.11
C SER A 57 3.05 -0.71 8.62
N MET A 58 2.42 0.38 8.20
CA MET A 58 1.95 0.55 6.83
C MET A 58 2.39 1.92 6.29
N GLU A 59 3.01 1.93 5.10
CA GLU A 59 3.41 3.16 4.42
C GLU A 59 2.23 3.81 3.72
N THR A 60 1.68 4.86 4.33
CA THR A 60 0.48 5.55 3.84
C THR A 60 0.66 7.06 3.79
N PRO A 61 1.71 7.57 3.10
CA PRO A 61 1.96 9.02 3.07
C PRO A 61 0.85 9.77 2.33
N GLY A 62 0.36 10.84 2.96
CA GLY A 62 -0.64 11.73 2.37
C GLY A 62 -2.07 11.18 2.35
N ILE A 63 -2.40 10.25 3.25
CA ILE A 63 -3.79 9.81 3.46
C ILE A 63 -4.59 10.84 4.23
N ASP A 64 -5.90 10.83 4.03
CA ASP A 64 -6.84 11.58 4.85
C ASP A 64 -7.22 10.74 6.08
N MET A 65 -6.77 11.19 7.27
CA MET A 65 -7.07 10.50 8.53
C MET A 65 -8.56 10.45 8.85
N ASN A 66 -9.34 11.43 8.39
CA ASN A 66 -10.79 11.44 8.61
C ASN A 66 -11.53 10.40 7.76
N LYS A 67 -10.89 9.93 6.70
CA LYS A 67 -11.39 8.90 5.80
C LYS A 67 -10.64 7.56 5.96
N THR A 68 -9.90 7.42 7.05
CA THR A 68 -9.16 6.19 7.36
C THR A 68 -9.85 5.46 8.50
N GLU A 69 -10.12 4.20 8.29
CA GLU A 69 -10.78 3.31 9.23
C GLU A 69 -9.90 2.09 9.51
N VAL A 70 -9.77 1.75 10.78
CA VAL A 70 -9.07 0.55 11.25
C VAL A 70 -10.07 -0.30 12.01
N THR A 71 -10.29 -1.53 11.57
CA THR A 71 -11.23 -2.47 12.21
C THR A 71 -10.53 -3.79 12.52
N PHE A 72 -10.90 -4.39 13.64
CA PHE A 72 -10.43 -5.72 14.01
C PHE A 72 -11.61 -6.62 14.38
N ALA A 73 -11.76 -7.73 13.67
CA ALA A 73 -12.83 -8.69 13.92
C ALA A 73 -12.39 -10.11 13.57
N LYS A 74 -12.67 -11.07 14.43
CA LYS A 74 -12.40 -12.50 14.20
C LYS A 74 -10.95 -12.80 13.78
N GLY A 75 -9.99 -12.11 14.39
CA GLY A 75 -8.57 -12.27 14.08
C GLY A 75 -8.11 -11.61 12.78
N ILE A 76 -8.95 -10.81 12.14
CA ILE A 76 -8.62 -10.07 10.93
C ILE A 76 -8.56 -8.58 11.26
N LEU A 77 -7.39 -7.98 11.02
CA LEU A 77 -7.20 -6.54 11.02
C LEU A 77 -7.47 -6.02 9.60
N THR A 78 -8.40 -5.09 9.46
CA THR A 78 -8.68 -4.43 8.19
C THR A 78 -8.43 -2.94 8.31
N VAL A 79 -7.66 -2.39 7.37
CA VAL A 79 -7.36 -0.96 7.25
C VAL A 79 -7.87 -0.49 5.90
N LYS A 80 -8.74 0.51 5.93
CA LYS A 80 -9.29 1.19 4.75
C LYS A 80 -8.93 2.66 4.82
N GLY A 81 -8.66 3.26 3.70
CA GLY A 81 -8.39 4.70 3.65
C GLY A 81 -8.42 5.24 2.23
N GLU A 82 -8.30 6.57 2.15
CA GLU A 82 -8.28 7.29 0.89
C GLU A 82 -7.10 8.27 0.87
N LYS A 83 -6.40 8.27 -0.25
CA LYS A 83 -5.40 9.29 -0.58
C LYS A 83 -5.96 10.20 -1.65
N VAL A 84 -6.30 11.42 -1.24
CA VAL A 84 -6.91 12.41 -2.13
C VAL A 84 -5.85 12.99 -3.06
N LYS A 85 -6.18 13.09 -4.34
CA LYS A 85 -5.38 13.85 -5.29
C LYS A 85 -5.76 15.32 -5.15
N GLU A 86 -4.82 16.14 -4.70
CA GLU A 86 -4.98 17.59 -4.76
C GLU A 86 -4.84 18.03 -6.22
N SER A 87 -5.86 18.66 -6.77
CA SER A 87 -5.83 19.28 -8.09
C SER A 87 -6.50 20.66 -8.00
N ARG A 88 -6.01 21.63 -8.78
CA ARG A 88 -6.61 22.96 -8.93
C ARG A 88 -7.23 23.04 -10.30
N ASP A 89 -8.31 23.79 -10.40
CA ASP A 89 -9.08 23.93 -11.66
C ASP A 89 -8.28 24.60 -12.78
N ASP A 90 -7.23 25.35 -12.45
CA ASP A 90 -6.33 26.05 -13.37
C ASP A 90 -5.00 25.31 -13.62
N GLU A 91 -4.85 24.09 -13.08
CA GLU A 91 -3.61 23.32 -13.12
C GLU A 91 -3.52 22.47 -14.39
N CYS A 92 -2.44 22.65 -15.16
CA CYS A 92 -2.10 21.76 -16.25
C CYS A 92 -1.11 20.70 -15.77
N CYS A 93 -1.59 19.46 -15.62
CA CYS A 93 -0.76 18.36 -15.14
C CYS A 93 0.16 17.85 -16.27
N HIS A 94 1.47 17.99 -16.09
CA HIS A 94 2.48 17.51 -17.04
C HIS A 94 2.94 16.07 -16.76
N CYS A 95 2.89 15.65 -15.50
CA CYS A 95 3.26 14.31 -15.07
C CYS A 95 2.51 13.95 -13.78
N ALA A 96 1.97 12.73 -13.68
CA ALA A 96 1.25 12.25 -12.51
C ALA A 96 1.64 10.80 -12.21
N GLU A 97 2.68 10.63 -11.38
CA GLU A 97 3.19 9.32 -10.96
C GLU A 97 2.78 8.95 -9.52
N ARG A 98 2.27 9.94 -8.77
CA ARG A 98 1.82 9.69 -7.39
C ARG A 98 0.50 8.93 -7.39
N TYR A 99 0.43 7.86 -6.60
CA TYR A 99 -0.82 7.14 -6.37
C TYR A 99 -1.84 8.00 -5.66
N SER A 100 -3.10 7.86 -6.04
CA SER A 100 -4.27 8.48 -5.39
C SER A 100 -5.46 7.52 -5.50
N GLY A 101 -6.40 7.63 -4.58
CA GLY A 101 -7.59 6.79 -4.54
C GLY A 101 -7.71 6.05 -3.21
N SER A 102 -8.69 5.16 -3.14
CA SER A 102 -8.96 4.33 -1.98
C SER A 102 -8.06 3.10 -1.95
N PHE A 103 -7.79 2.62 -0.75
CA PHE A 103 -7.11 1.35 -0.50
C PHE A 103 -7.81 0.57 0.60
N GLU A 104 -7.67 -0.75 0.55
CA GLU A 104 -8.08 -1.66 1.61
C GLU A 104 -7.01 -2.74 1.78
N ARG A 105 -6.60 -2.97 3.01
CA ARG A 105 -5.67 -4.02 3.39
C ARG A 105 -6.26 -4.83 4.54
N SER A 106 -6.25 -6.15 4.40
CA SER A 106 -6.67 -7.07 5.46
C SER A 106 -5.54 -8.02 5.82
N PHE A 107 -5.32 -8.20 7.11
CA PHE A 107 -4.26 -9.04 7.66
C PHE A 107 -4.87 -10.07 8.61
N GLN A 108 -4.57 -11.34 8.36
CA GLN A 108 -4.88 -12.41 9.31
C GLN A 108 -3.85 -12.36 10.44
N ILE A 109 -4.28 -11.94 11.61
CA ILE A 109 -3.42 -11.84 12.80
C ILE A 109 -3.65 -13.06 13.70
N SER A 110 -4.49 -12.93 14.69
CA SER A 110 -4.88 -13.97 15.63
C SER A 110 -6.16 -13.53 16.32
N GLU A 111 -6.99 -14.48 16.73
CA GLU A 111 -8.16 -14.19 17.56
C GLU A 111 -7.77 -13.87 19.02
N LYS A 112 -6.54 -14.22 19.44
CA LYS A 112 -6.02 -13.99 20.79
C LYS A 112 -5.42 -12.57 20.94
N VAL A 113 -6.17 -11.57 20.52
CA VAL A 113 -5.84 -10.16 20.66
C VAL A 113 -6.88 -9.50 21.55
N ASP A 114 -6.41 -8.64 22.45
CA ASP A 114 -7.28 -7.79 23.27
C ASP A 114 -7.77 -6.60 22.43
N GLY A 115 -8.95 -6.75 21.84
CA GLY A 115 -9.53 -5.77 20.90
C GLY A 115 -9.75 -4.39 21.54
N ASP A 116 -9.98 -4.32 22.85
CA ASP A 116 -10.24 -3.07 23.57
C ASP A 116 -8.96 -2.24 23.79
N LYS A 117 -7.80 -2.88 23.62
CA LYS A 117 -6.48 -2.26 23.82
C LYS A 117 -5.69 -2.05 22.50
N ILE A 118 -6.35 -2.21 21.36
CA ILE A 118 -5.72 -1.92 20.07
C ILE A 118 -5.48 -0.42 19.99
N ASP A 119 -4.25 -0.03 19.65
CA ASP A 119 -3.85 1.36 19.43
C ASP A 119 -3.37 1.58 18.00
N ALA A 120 -3.79 2.68 17.39
CA ALA A 120 -3.40 3.05 16.05
C ALA A 120 -2.83 4.47 16.04
N THR A 121 -1.59 4.61 15.61
CA THR A 121 -0.90 5.91 15.52
C THR A 121 -0.44 6.18 14.09
N TYR A 122 -0.58 7.43 13.67
CA TYR A 122 -0.10 7.90 12.38
C TYR A 122 0.95 8.98 12.57
N LYS A 123 2.16 8.73 12.06
CA LYS A 123 3.28 9.66 12.14
C LYS A 123 4.20 9.50 10.93
N ASP A 124 4.65 10.63 10.38
CA ASP A 124 5.65 10.68 9.29
C ASP A 124 5.27 9.83 8.05
N GLY A 125 3.96 9.72 7.77
CA GLY A 125 3.46 8.90 6.66
C GLY A 125 3.34 7.41 6.96
N ILE A 126 3.62 6.98 8.18
CA ILE A 126 3.47 5.60 8.63
C ILE A 126 2.26 5.46 9.55
N LEU A 127 1.34 4.57 9.18
CA LEU A 127 0.27 4.11 10.07
C LEU A 127 0.78 2.87 10.82
N LYS A 128 0.87 2.98 12.14
CA LYS A 128 1.27 1.89 13.02
C LYS A 128 0.09 1.45 13.87
N VAL A 129 -0.24 0.16 13.80
CA VAL A 129 -1.29 -0.46 14.62
C VAL A 129 -0.64 -1.48 15.55
N VAL A 130 -0.86 -1.32 16.85
CA VAL A 130 -0.38 -2.21 17.90
C VAL A 130 -1.56 -3.02 18.44
N LEU A 131 -1.44 -4.34 18.42
CA LEU A 131 -2.48 -5.27 18.82
C LEU A 131 -1.96 -6.14 19.99
N PRO A 132 -2.26 -5.78 21.24
CA PRO A 132 -1.84 -6.55 22.41
C PRO A 132 -2.46 -7.94 22.44
N LYS A 133 -1.68 -8.95 22.81
CA LYS A 133 -2.16 -10.32 23.01
C LYS A 133 -2.90 -10.43 24.34
N THR A 134 -3.94 -11.27 24.36
CA THR A 134 -4.59 -11.65 25.63
C THR A 134 -3.65 -12.49 26.48
N GLU A 135 -3.77 -12.41 27.82
CA GLU A 135 -2.91 -13.15 28.75
C GLU A 135 -2.98 -14.68 28.58
N GLU A 136 -4.07 -15.21 28.04
CA GLU A 136 -4.22 -16.64 27.70
C GLU A 136 -3.32 -17.12 26.56
N SER A 137 -2.69 -16.21 25.84
CA SER A 137 -1.81 -16.54 24.71
C SER A 137 -0.36 -16.86 25.08
N SER A 138 -0.03 -16.88 26.38
CA SER A 138 1.30 -17.31 26.82
C SER A 138 1.50 -18.79 26.49
N VAL A 139 2.56 -19.11 25.72
CA VAL A 139 2.93 -20.47 25.34
C VAL A 139 3.09 -21.33 26.59
N LYS A 140 2.15 -22.25 26.84
CA LYS A 140 2.27 -23.21 27.93
C LYS A 140 3.28 -24.28 27.51
N LYS A 141 4.47 -24.29 28.11
CA LYS A 141 5.46 -25.34 27.90
C LYS A 141 4.89 -26.65 28.48
N ILE A 142 4.66 -27.63 27.60
CA ILE A 142 4.21 -28.95 28.03
C ILE A 142 5.46 -29.80 28.29
N GLU A 143 5.65 -30.28 29.51
CA GLU A 143 6.68 -31.25 29.84
C GLU A 143 6.17 -32.65 29.45
N ILE A 144 7.00 -33.37 28.67
CA ILE A 144 6.74 -34.77 28.30
C ILE A 144 7.35 -35.64 29.39
N HIS A 145 6.55 -36.48 29.99
CA HIS A 145 6.98 -37.49 30.99
C HIS A 145 7.22 -38.82 30.29
#